data_309716d17bb4f3e07bcdb8f200f795cd
#
_entry.id   309716d17bb4f3e07bcdb8f200f795cd
#
_cell.length_a   1.000
_cell.length_b   1.000
_cell.length_c   1.000
_cell.angle_alpha   90.00
_cell.angle_beta   90.00
_cell.angle_gamma   90.00
#
_symmetry.space_group_name_H-M   'P 1'
#
loop_
_entity.id
_entity.type
_entity.pdbx_description
1 polymer ?
#
loop_
_entity_poly.entity_id
_entity_poly.type
_entity_poly.pdbx_seq_one_letter_code
_entity_poly.pdbx_strand_id
1 'polypeptide(L)'
;MHQIFFRNIVWRQFFAIPALVFFAIVVSLTQAAENELTVLEGRIVGSPSLRDLLSLVYQASPEVRAAKASWKGAIEKYRVETGYPDPTITTIYYPYDPSREWGNKRVEAMFSQTIPFPGKLAAAGRVAETESEMARLELDRTVRDTAVKVRESYHELQYIREAFRIAGHNRLALEHLRKIGETGYAQNRTALYDVLKAQSQSGQVQYDVLLLEELERTEITRLNALMNVIGPLQDEPPAPLVHGLHDIYALAETHREEIRAAAAGAHKSRAEADVAHYQNLPEFMVGFKYEYYAPDKPDASANNMYGIQFGMTLPIWWEKNSGRREAARAGTEKAAALVNVQINEAHALIRETYFRLKNAERLMTLYRDQLLPQATKAMQTAEIWNREGQGSLTDFVETEAVWYNFQLALARSRADYGKYLARLEGIVGISLTRKPEIAMQPSQTETEP
;
A
#
# COMPACT_ATOMS: atom_id res chain seq x y z
N MET A 1 31.44 -58.84 10.80
CA MET A 1 30.96 -58.00 9.69
C MET A 1 29.44 -57.96 9.68
N HIS A 2 28.77 -57.72 10.86
CA HIS A 2 27.30 -57.77 10.94
C HIS A 2 26.69 -56.81 12.00
N GLN A 3 27.29 -55.68 12.30
CA GLN A 3 26.74 -54.72 13.30
C GLN A 3 26.63 -53.24 12.85
N ILE A 4 26.81 -52.93 11.58
CA ILE A 4 26.75 -51.53 11.11
C ILE A 4 25.43 -51.20 10.37
N PHE A 5 24.56 -52.16 10.08
CA PHE A 5 23.37 -51.94 9.23
C PHE A 5 22.10 -51.53 9.98
N PHE A 6 22.02 -51.66 11.32
CA PHE A 6 20.77 -51.40 12.07
C PHE A 6 20.65 -49.98 12.66
N ARG A 7 21.72 -49.14 12.60
CA ARG A 7 21.73 -47.81 13.24
C ARG A 7 21.20 -46.67 12.34
N ASN A 8 21.05 -46.88 11.04
CA ASN A 8 20.63 -45.85 10.12
C ASN A 8 19.11 -45.84 9.77
N ILE A 9 18.37 -46.86 10.19
CA ILE A 9 16.92 -46.94 9.83
C ILE A 9 16.05 -46.26 10.90
N VAL A 10 16.46 -46.25 12.16
CA VAL A 10 15.66 -45.66 13.26
C VAL A 10 15.69 -44.13 13.26
N TRP A 11 16.78 -43.50 12.79
CA TRP A 11 16.90 -42.04 12.71
C TRP A 11 16.11 -41.42 11.54
N ARG A 12 15.84 -42.17 10.49
CA ARG A 12 15.08 -41.69 9.33
C ARG A 12 13.56 -41.62 9.58
N GLN A 13 13.04 -42.42 10.51
CA GLN A 13 11.61 -42.42 10.82
C GLN A 13 11.21 -41.33 11.83
N PHE A 14 12.15 -40.89 12.71
CA PHE A 14 11.81 -39.83 13.67
C PHE A 14 11.76 -38.43 13.09
N PHE A 15 12.37 -38.17 11.93
CA PHE A 15 12.29 -36.87 11.22
C PHE A 15 11.23 -36.79 10.11
N ALA A 16 10.70 -37.92 9.68
CA ALA A 16 9.70 -37.96 8.57
C ALA A 16 8.26 -37.62 9.05
N ILE A 17 7.92 -37.96 10.29
CA ILE A 17 6.57 -37.73 10.83
C ILE A 17 6.29 -36.24 11.11
N PRO A 18 7.18 -35.46 11.76
CA PRO A 18 6.93 -34.03 11.95
C PRO A 18 6.95 -33.23 10.64
N ALA A 19 7.75 -33.63 9.63
CA ALA A 19 7.76 -32.98 8.32
C ALA A 19 6.45 -33.21 7.54
N LEU A 20 5.86 -34.40 7.62
CA LEU A 20 4.58 -34.72 6.98
C LEU A 20 3.39 -34.02 7.67
N VAL A 21 3.41 -33.90 8.99
CA VAL A 21 2.39 -33.16 9.74
C VAL A 21 2.51 -31.66 9.48
N PHE A 22 3.72 -31.13 9.43
CA PHE A 22 3.95 -29.71 9.09
C PHE A 22 3.52 -29.41 7.65
N PHE A 23 3.82 -30.30 6.70
CA PHE A 23 3.39 -30.15 5.30
C PHE A 23 1.86 -30.24 5.15
N ALA A 24 1.19 -31.13 5.91
CA ALA A 24 -0.26 -31.25 5.92
C ALA A 24 -0.95 -30.00 6.52
N ILE A 25 -0.36 -29.39 7.56
CA ILE A 25 -0.89 -28.14 8.15
C ILE A 25 -0.68 -26.96 7.20
N VAL A 26 0.46 -26.87 6.53
CA VAL A 26 0.70 -25.81 5.53
C VAL A 26 -0.24 -25.94 4.33
N VAL A 27 -0.45 -27.16 3.85
CA VAL A 27 -1.40 -27.42 2.74
C VAL A 27 -2.85 -27.14 3.15
N SER A 28 -3.26 -27.44 4.39
CA SER A 28 -4.62 -27.14 4.87
C SER A 28 -4.86 -25.63 5.07
N LEU A 29 -3.83 -24.87 5.47
CA LEU A 29 -3.91 -23.41 5.60
C LEU A 29 -3.96 -22.71 4.23
N THR A 30 -3.22 -23.21 3.24
CA THR A 30 -3.30 -22.68 1.85
C THR A 30 -4.64 -23.01 1.20
N GLN A 31 -5.20 -24.22 1.42
CA GLN A 31 -6.52 -24.59 0.92
C GLN A 31 -7.66 -23.82 1.59
N ALA A 32 -7.54 -23.49 2.89
CA ALA A 32 -8.53 -22.65 3.56
C ALA A 32 -8.53 -21.21 3.02
N ALA A 33 -7.35 -20.64 2.75
CA ALA A 33 -7.20 -19.31 2.15
C ALA A 33 -7.67 -19.28 0.67
N GLU A 34 -7.42 -20.33 -0.11
CA GLU A 34 -7.95 -20.48 -1.47
C GLU A 34 -9.48 -20.65 -1.47
N ASN A 35 -10.04 -21.38 -0.53
CA ASN A 35 -11.50 -21.53 -0.41
C ASN A 35 -12.19 -20.23 0.00
N GLU A 36 -11.61 -19.41 0.86
CA GLU A 36 -12.15 -18.07 1.18
C GLU A 36 -12.09 -17.13 -0.04
N LEU A 37 -11.00 -17.16 -0.82
CA LEU A 37 -10.86 -16.41 -2.07
C LEU A 37 -11.92 -16.85 -3.10
N THR A 38 -12.11 -18.15 -3.30
CA THR A 38 -13.10 -18.67 -4.26
C THR A 38 -14.55 -18.39 -3.83
N VAL A 39 -14.84 -18.33 -2.53
CA VAL A 39 -16.16 -17.93 -2.00
C VAL A 39 -16.38 -16.42 -2.20
N LEU A 40 -15.35 -15.59 -2.03
CA LEU A 40 -15.38 -14.15 -2.33
C LEU A 40 -15.51 -13.90 -3.83
N GLU A 41 -14.76 -14.61 -4.65
CA GLU A 41 -14.87 -14.57 -6.12
C GLU A 41 -16.27 -14.97 -6.58
N GLY A 42 -16.88 -15.98 -6.00
CA GLY A 42 -18.26 -16.39 -6.27
C GLY A 42 -19.31 -15.34 -5.89
N ARG A 43 -19.08 -14.53 -4.84
CA ARG A 43 -19.93 -13.38 -4.48
C ARG A 43 -19.79 -12.20 -5.44
N ILE A 44 -18.64 -12.05 -6.09
CA ILE A 44 -18.33 -10.95 -6.99
C ILE A 44 -18.94 -11.16 -8.39
N VAL A 45 -19.21 -12.41 -8.79
CA VAL A 45 -19.88 -12.73 -10.06
C VAL A 45 -21.29 -12.12 -10.15
N GLY A 46 -21.89 -11.69 -9.02
CA GLY A 46 -23.24 -11.18 -8.93
C GLY A 46 -23.41 -9.68 -8.63
N SER A 47 -22.57 -8.76 -9.12
CA SER A 47 -22.63 -7.32 -8.82
C SER A 47 -22.11 -6.94 -7.43
N PRO A 48 -20.79 -6.92 -7.21
CA PRO A 48 -20.21 -6.61 -5.91
C PRO A 48 -20.52 -5.17 -5.47
N SER A 49 -20.85 -5.02 -4.18
CA SER A 49 -20.91 -3.72 -3.54
C SER A 49 -19.48 -3.16 -3.35
N LEU A 50 -19.37 -1.84 -3.13
CA LEU A 50 -18.10 -1.21 -2.78
C LEU A 50 -17.44 -1.90 -1.56
N ARG A 51 -18.25 -2.34 -0.59
CA ARG A 51 -17.79 -3.05 0.59
C ARG A 51 -17.13 -4.40 0.27
N ASP A 52 -17.71 -5.16 -0.66
CA ASP A 52 -17.13 -6.44 -1.10
C ASP A 52 -15.79 -6.23 -1.79
N LEU A 53 -15.68 -5.18 -2.63
CA LEU A 53 -14.42 -4.79 -3.28
C LEU A 53 -13.33 -4.44 -2.26
N LEU A 54 -13.67 -3.67 -1.21
CA LEU A 54 -12.72 -3.30 -0.17
C LEU A 54 -12.24 -4.49 0.66
N SER A 55 -13.13 -5.46 0.96
CA SER A 55 -12.74 -6.69 1.65
C SER A 55 -11.77 -7.54 0.82
N LEU A 56 -11.97 -7.58 -0.49
CA LEU A 56 -11.11 -8.29 -1.42
C LEU A 56 -9.72 -7.64 -1.54
N VAL A 57 -9.62 -6.32 -1.52
CA VAL A 57 -8.33 -5.58 -1.53
C VAL A 57 -7.39 -6.10 -0.44
N TYR A 58 -7.90 -6.24 0.78
CA TYR A 58 -7.08 -6.68 1.91
C TYR A 58 -6.50 -8.08 1.73
N GLN A 59 -7.27 -8.99 1.08
CA GLN A 59 -6.89 -10.39 0.92
C GLN A 59 -6.08 -10.64 -0.36
N ALA A 60 -6.48 -10.03 -1.48
CA ALA A 60 -5.96 -10.36 -2.81
C ALA A 60 -4.87 -9.40 -3.32
N SER A 61 -4.81 -8.15 -2.82
CA SER A 61 -3.86 -7.16 -3.33
C SER A 61 -2.39 -7.59 -3.15
N PRO A 62 -1.59 -7.62 -4.24
CA PRO A 62 -0.16 -7.90 -4.15
C PRO A 62 0.59 -6.83 -3.33
N GLU A 63 0.19 -5.55 -3.42
CA GLU A 63 0.79 -4.44 -2.65
C GLU A 63 0.63 -4.68 -1.15
N VAL A 64 -0.57 -5.06 -0.71
CA VAL A 64 -0.86 -5.36 0.71
C VAL A 64 -0.10 -6.59 1.19
N ARG A 65 -0.01 -7.65 0.37
CA ARG A 65 0.78 -8.85 0.71
C ARG A 65 2.27 -8.55 0.87
N ALA A 66 2.83 -7.71 0.00
CA ALA A 66 4.22 -7.28 0.08
C ALA A 66 4.48 -6.47 1.37
N ALA A 67 3.59 -5.51 1.71
CA ALA A 67 3.70 -4.74 2.94
C ALA A 67 3.56 -5.62 4.20
N LYS A 68 2.66 -6.62 4.20
CA LYS A 68 2.52 -7.62 5.28
C LYS A 68 3.79 -8.46 5.46
N ALA A 69 4.41 -8.86 4.36
CA ALA A 69 5.70 -9.58 4.41
C ALA A 69 6.83 -8.70 4.95
N SER A 70 6.87 -7.42 4.56
CA SER A 70 7.84 -6.44 5.08
C SER A 70 7.68 -6.24 6.59
N TRP A 71 6.44 -6.10 7.08
CA TRP A 71 6.19 -6.00 8.53
C TRP A 71 6.62 -7.27 9.29
N LYS A 72 6.30 -8.47 8.77
CA LYS A 72 6.79 -9.73 9.36
C LYS A 72 8.33 -9.77 9.43
N GLY A 73 9.02 -9.34 8.37
CA GLY A 73 10.47 -9.24 8.36
C GLY A 73 11.01 -8.27 9.42
N ALA A 74 10.34 -7.13 9.63
CA ALA A 74 10.72 -6.17 10.65
C ALA A 74 10.54 -6.70 12.09
N ILE A 75 9.51 -7.52 12.34
CA ILE A 75 9.33 -8.20 13.64
C ILE A 75 10.49 -9.16 13.92
N GLU A 76 10.87 -9.97 12.95
CA GLU A 76 11.98 -10.94 13.14
C GLU A 76 13.33 -10.24 13.29
N LYS A 77 13.50 -9.03 12.78
CA LYS A 77 14.71 -8.23 12.94
C LYS A 77 15.03 -7.96 14.42
N TYR A 78 14.01 -7.85 15.28
CA TYR A 78 14.21 -7.72 16.73
C TYR A 78 15.07 -8.86 17.31
N ARG A 79 14.81 -10.10 16.90
CA ARG A 79 15.57 -11.28 17.34
C ARG A 79 17.02 -11.23 16.87
N VAL A 80 17.26 -10.70 15.68
CA VAL A 80 18.60 -10.53 15.10
C VAL A 80 19.39 -9.48 15.89
N GLU A 81 18.79 -8.32 16.14
CA GLU A 81 19.45 -7.19 16.79
C GLU A 81 19.65 -7.38 18.30
N THR A 82 18.86 -8.22 18.96
CA THR A 82 19.01 -8.55 20.38
C THR A 82 19.84 -9.80 20.62
N GLY A 83 20.18 -10.54 19.55
CA GLY A 83 21.04 -11.71 19.62
C GLY A 83 22.48 -11.36 19.98
N TYR A 84 23.16 -12.27 20.71
CA TYR A 84 24.59 -12.15 20.90
C TYR A 84 25.32 -12.36 19.56
N PRO A 85 26.45 -11.66 19.31
CA PRO A 85 27.29 -11.92 18.15
C PRO A 85 27.70 -13.40 18.12
N ASP A 86 27.82 -13.96 16.93
CA ASP A 86 28.21 -15.34 16.77
C ASP A 86 29.61 -15.61 17.34
N PRO A 87 29.85 -16.77 17.96
CA PRO A 87 31.18 -17.17 18.40
C PRO A 87 32.09 -17.39 17.20
N THR A 88 33.34 -17.03 17.36
CA THR A 88 34.35 -17.17 16.32
C THR A 88 35.30 -18.32 16.66
N ILE A 89 35.57 -19.23 15.71
CA ILE A 89 36.60 -20.25 15.79
C ILE A 89 37.71 -19.87 14.83
N THR A 90 38.91 -19.67 15.36
CA THR A 90 40.10 -19.38 14.59
C THR A 90 41.06 -20.54 14.72
N THR A 91 41.57 -21.06 13.61
CA THR A 91 42.59 -22.12 13.61
C THR A 91 43.78 -21.63 12.80
N ILE A 92 44.98 -21.70 13.41
CA ILE A 92 46.25 -21.38 12.79
C ILE A 92 47.09 -22.64 12.72
N TYR A 93 47.56 -22.99 11.54
CA TYR A 93 48.49 -24.08 11.33
C TYR A 93 49.88 -23.48 11.06
N TYR A 94 50.87 -23.97 11.83
CA TYR A 94 52.27 -23.59 11.68
C TYR A 94 52.98 -24.70 10.91
N PRO A 95 53.49 -24.47 9.71
CA PRO A 95 54.33 -25.42 9.00
C PRO A 95 55.64 -25.62 9.74
N TYR A 96 56.42 -26.65 9.34
CA TYR A 96 57.68 -26.94 9.97
C TYR A 96 58.61 -25.71 10.01
N ASP A 97 59.03 -25.29 11.20
CA ASP A 97 59.98 -24.21 11.42
C ASP A 97 61.37 -24.80 11.73
N PRO A 98 62.33 -24.71 10.81
CA PRO A 98 63.67 -25.23 11.03
C PRO A 98 64.49 -24.40 12.07
N SER A 99 64.11 -23.13 12.30
CA SER A 99 64.81 -22.27 13.26
C SER A 99 64.47 -22.57 14.71
N ARG A 100 63.37 -23.22 14.97
CA ARG A 100 62.82 -23.52 16.30
C ARG A 100 62.66 -22.32 17.23
N GLU A 101 62.62 -21.09 16.67
CA GLU A 101 62.41 -19.88 17.48
C GLU A 101 61.05 -19.89 18.20
N TRP A 102 60.06 -20.55 17.61
CA TRP A 102 58.67 -20.68 18.15
C TRP A 102 58.41 -22.04 18.80
N GLY A 103 59.46 -22.83 19.06
CA GLY A 103 59.30 -24.22 19.51
C GLY A 103 58.67 -25.11 18.42
N ASN A 104 58.15 -26.27 18.82
CA ASN A 104 57.45 -27.20 17.91
C ASN A 104 55.93 -26.97 17.82
N LYS A 105 55.46 -25.73 17.97
CA LYS A 105 54.03 -25.40 17.82
C LYS A 105 53.57 -25.75 16.42
N ARG A 106 52.47 -26.51 16.30
CA ARG A 106 51.92 -27.00 15.04
C ARG A 106 50.52 -26.49 14.76
N VAL A 107 49.68 -26.45 15.79
CA VAL A 107 48.30 -26.01 15.65
C VAL A 107 47.93 -25.11 16.83
N GLU A 108 47.28 -24.06 16.52
CA GLU A 108 46.61 -23.20 17.48
C GLU A 108 45.12 -23.13 17.10
N ALA A 109 44.24 -23.46 18.02
CA ALA A 109 42.81 -23.31 17.86
C ALA A 109 42.26 -22.37 18.94
N MET A 110 41.48 -21.39 18.57
CA MET A 110 40.88 -20.44 19.50
C MET A 110 39.39 -20.36 19.27
N PHE A 111 38.61 -20.56 20.32
CA PHE A 111 37.18 -20.23 20.35
C PHE A 111 37.02 -18.91 21.10
N SER A 112 36.34 -17.94 20.55
CA SER A 112 36.11 -16.66 21.20
C SER A 112 34.68 -16.20 21.05
N GLN A 113 34.15 -15.58 22.11
CA GLN A 113 32.83 -14.98 22.18
C GLN A 113 32.95 -13.51 22.55
N THR A 114 32.38 -12.66 21.73
CA THR A 114 32.21 -11.22 22.04
C THR A 114 30.96 -11.02 22.89
N ILE A 115 31.12 -10.29 23.99
CA ILE A 115 30.06 -9.93 24.93
C ILE A 115 29.90 -8.42 24.83
N PRO A 116 28.84 -7.91 24.18
CA PRO A 116 28.57 -6.49 24.12
C PRO A 116 28.38 -5.88 25.50
N PHE A 117 28.67 -4.58 25.63
CA PHE A 117 28.46 -3.90 26.89
C PHE A 117 26.97 -4.04 27.35
N PRO A 118 26.71 -4.28 28.64
CA PRO A 118 25.35 -4.41 29.15
C PRO A 118 24.46 -3.23 28.76
N GLY A 119 23.27 -3.52 28.19
CA GLY A 119 22.34 -2.52 27.66
C GLY A 119 22.50 -2.22 26.16
N LYS A 120 23.63 -2.58 25.50
CA LYS A 120 23.81 -2.34 24.06
C LYS A 120 22.79 -3.09 23.21
N LEU A 121 22.60 -4.38 23.46
CA LEU A 121 21.61 -5.21 22.75
C LEU A 121 20.17 -4.73 23.03
N ALA A 122 19.88 -4.31 24.26
CA ALA A 122 18.58 -3.75 24.60
C ALA A 122 18.32 -2.42 23.87
N ALA A 123 19.35 -1.57 23.69
CA ALA A 123 19.22 -0.35 22.92
C ALA A 123 18.99 -0.65 21.42
N ALA A 124 19.70 -1.62 20.84
CA ALA A 124 19.47 -2.11 19.47
C ALA A 124 18.06 -2.69 19.31
N GLY A 125 17.59 -3.46 20.31
CA GLY A 125 16.23 -3.99 20.35
C GLY A 125 15.16 -2.90 20.29
N ARG A 126 15.31 -1.79 21.02
CA ARG A 126 14.38 -0.65 20.95
C ARG A 126 14.34 0.00 19.56
N VAL A 127 15.45 0.05 18.84
CA VAL A 127 15.46 0.53 17.45
C VAL A 127 14.66 -0.43 16.57
N ALA A 128 14.91 -1.75 16.67
CA ALA A 128 14.20 -2.75 15.89
C ALA A 128 12.70 -2.80 16.22
N GLU A 129 12.30 -2.62 17.47
CA GLU A 129 10.90 -2.49 17.89
C GLU A 129 10.21 -1.31 17.20
N THR A 130 10.84 -0.13 17.21
CA THR A 130 10.30 1.04 16.54
C THR A 130 10.26 0.88 15.02
N GLU A 131 11.25 0.20 14.42
CA GLU A 131 11.22 -0.16 12.99
C GLU A 131 10.04 -1.08 12.66
N SER A 132 9.72 -2.02 13.54
CA SER A 132 8.55 -2.89 13.40
C SER A 132 7.23 -2.10 13.47
N GLU A 133 7.13 -1.13 14.39
CA GLU A 133 5.99 -0.22 14.47
C GLU A 133 5.85 0.63 13.18
N MET A 134 6.94 1.18 12.68
CA MET A 134 6.94 1.93 11.40
C MET A 134 6.50 1.05 10.23
N ALA A 135 6.97 -0.20 10.16
CA ALA A 135 6.58 -1.15 9.12
C ALA A 135 5.08 -1.53 9.23
N ARG A 136 4.53 -1.60 10.44
CA ARG A 136 3.09 -1.77 10.65
C ARG A 136 2.29 -0.57 10.13
N LEU A 137 2.71 0.65 10.46
CA LEU A 137 2.05 1.86 9.97
C LEU A 137 2.12 1.99 8.44
N GLU A 138 3.21 1.52 7.82
CA GLU A 138 3.32 1.44 6.37
C GLU A 138 2.38 0.39 5.76
N LEU A 139 2.14 -0.74 6.44
CA LEU A 139 1.11 -1.70 6.05
C LEU A 139 -0.28 -1.06 6.12
N ASP A 140 -0.62 -0.40 7.24
CA ASP A 140 -1.91 0.26 7.43
C ASP A 140 -2.13 1.33 6.35
N ARG A 141 -1.10 2.12 6.05
CA ARG A 141 -1.09 3.09 4.96
C ARG A 141 -1.32 2.43 3.60
N THR A 142 -0.61 1.35 3.29
CA THR A 142 -0.74 0.64 2.01
C THR A 142 -2.16 0.11 1.81
N VAL A 143 -2.77 -0.46 2.86
CA VAL A 143 -4.17 -0.91 2.84
C VAL A 143 -5.10 0.26 2.54
N ARG A 144 -4.95 1.38 3.25
CA ARG A 144 -5.74 2.59 3.05
C ARG A 144 -5.59 3.15 1.64
N ASP A 145 -4.35 3.34 1.16
CA ASP A 145 -4.08 3.93 -0.15
C ASP A 145 -4.63 3.05 -1.28
N THR A 146 -4.54 1.72 -1.15
CA THR A 146 -5.14 0.80 -2.11
C THR A 146 -6.67 0.87 -2.07
N ALA A 147 -7.28 0.97 -0.89
CA ALA A 147 -8.72 1.16 -0.75
C ALA A 147 -9.19 2.49 -1.39
N VAL A 148 -8.43 3.57 -1.24
CA VAL A 148 -8.72 4.86 -1.89
C VAL A 148 -8.65 4.73 -3.41
N LYS A 149 -7.62 4.10 -3.96
CA LYS A 149 -7.48 3.84 -5.41
C LYS A 149 -8.69 3.06 -5.95
N VAL A 150 -9.15 2.03 -5.24
CA VAL A 150 -10.32 1.24 -5.62
C VAL A 150 -11.59 2.08 -5.60
N ARG A 151 -11.81 2.90 -4.57
CA ARG A 151 -12.97 3.79 -4.49
C ARG A 151 -12.97 4.86 -5.59
N GLU A 152 -11.80 5.43 -5.90
CA GLU A 152 -11.67 6.38 -7.01
C GLU A 152 -12.02 5.73 -8.36
N SER A 153 -11.49 4.54 -8.63
CA SER A 153 -11.82 3.76 -9.83
C SER A 153 -13.29 3.35 -9.89
N TYR A 154 -13.87 2.98 -8.75
CA TYR A 154 -15.29 2.65 -8.65
C TYR A 154 -16.18 3.82 -9.07
N HIS A 155 -15.94 5.02 -8.52
CA HIS A 155 -16.71 6.20 -8.89
C HIS A 155 -16.46 6.68 -10.33
N GLU A 156 -15.23 6.47 -10.85
CA GLU A 156 -14.95 6.73 -12.26
C GLU A 156 -15.72 5.77 -13.17
N LEU A 157 -15.77 4.49 -12.85
CA LEU A 157 -16.51 3.51 -13.62
C LEU A 157 -18.03 3.76 -13.57
N GLN A 158 -18.57 4.22 -12.43
CA GLN A 158 -19.96 4.66 -12.32
C GLN A 158 -20.24 5.82 -13.29
N TYR A 159 -19.35 6.82 -13.33
CA TYR A 159 -19.47 7.93 -14.28
C TYR A 159 -19.45 7.45 -15.72
N ILE A 160 -18.50 6.60 -16.10
CA ILE A 160 -18.34 6.08 -17.45
C ILE A 160 -19.61 5.35 -17.91
N ARG A 161 -20.17 4.48 -17.05
CA ARG A 161 -21.42 3.75 -17.34
C ARG A 161 -22.62 4.65 -17.47
N GLU A 162 -22.77 5.63 -16.58
CA GLU A 162 -23.84 6.61 -16.66
C GLU A 162 -23.70 7.50 -17.90
N ALA A 163 -22.47 7.95 -18.22
CA ALA A 163 -22.17 8.70 -19.44
C ALA A 163 -22.47 7.89 -20.70
N PHE A 164 -22.12 6.59 -20.71
CA PHE A 164 -22.43 5.66 -21.80
C PHE A 164 -23.94 5.54 -22.01
N ARG A 165 -24.71 5.39 -20.90
CA ARG A 165 -26.18 5.34 -20.95
C ARG A 165 -26.77 6.64 -21.50
N ILE A 166 -26.30 7.81 -21.04
CA ILE A 166 -26.72 9.12 -21.48
C ILE A 166 -26.39 9.30 -22.97
N ALA A 167 -25.17 8.98 -23.41
CA ALA A 167 -24.74 9.08 -24.80
C ALA A 167 -25.51 8.13 -25.72
N GLY A 168 -25.82 6.93 -25.26
CA GLY A 168 -26.65 5.97 -25.99
C GLY A 168 -28.07 6.47 -26.25
N HIS A 169 -28.70 7.09 -25.25
CA HIS A 169 -30.02 7.73 -25.42
C HIS A 169 -29.96 8.91 -26.38
N ASN A 170 -28.93 9.76 -26.24
CA ASN A 170 -28.74 10.92 -27.08
C ASN A 170 -28.48 10.53 -28.55
N ARG A 171 -27.69 9.49 -28.79
CA ARG A 171 -27.45 8.95 -30.13
C ARG A 171 -28.75 8.58 -30.85
N LEU A 172 -29.68 7.90 -30.15
CA LEU A 172 -30.97 7.53 -30.71
C LEU A 172 -31.84 8.75 -31.06
N ALA A 173 -31.84 9.77 -30.17
CA ALA A 173 -32.57 11.02 -30.41
C ALA A 173 -32.04 11.78 -31.64
N LEU A 174 -30.71 11.93 -31.72
CA LEU A 174 -30.06 12.61 -32.87
C LEU A 174 -30.22 11.84 -34.18
N GLU A 175 -30.22 10.52 -34.17
CA GLU A 175 -30.48 9.70 -35.34
C GLU A 175 -31.91 9.91 -35.86
N HIS A 176 -32.89 10.03 -34.94
CA HIS A 176 -34.26 10.36 -35.28
C HIS A 176 -34.37 11.79 -35.88
N LEU A 177 -33.71 12.77 -35.27
CA LEU A 177 -33.66 14.15 -35.77
C LEU A 177 -33.01 14.25 -37.14
N ARG A 178 -31.93 13.50 -37.40
CA ARG A 178 -31.29 13.43 -38.70
C ARG A 178 -32.27 12.95 -39.79
N LYS A 179 -33.05 11.89 -39.51
CA LYS A 179 -34.08 11.37 -40.43
C LYS A 179 -35.18 12.39 -40.72
N ILE A 180 -35.64 13.12 -39.68
CA ILE A 180 -36.61 14.20 -39.83
C ILE A 180 -36.03 15.31 -40.71
N GLY A 181 -34.80 15.72 -40.48
CA GLY A 181 -34.10 16.72 -41.26
C GLY A 181 -33.93 16.34 -42.72
N GLU A 182 -33.51 15.11 -43.01
CA GLU A 182 -33.39 14.59 -44.39
C GLU A 182 -34.74 14.58 -45.13
N THR A 183 -35.79 14.14 -44.44
CA THR A 183 -37.15 14.16 -45.00
C THR A 183 -37.66 15.60 -45.26
N GLY A 184 -37.41 16.50 -44.31
CA GLY A 184 -37.75 17.91 -44.42
C GLY A 184 -37.00 18.60 -45.57
N TYR A 185 -35.72 18.29 -45.75
CA TYR A 185 -34.94 18.81 -46.88
C TYR A 185 -35.50 18.33 -48.23
N ALA A 186 -35.81 17.02 -48.35
CA ALA A 186 -36.43 16.49 -49.57
C ALA A 186 -37.78 17.16 -49.91
N GLN A 187 -38.47 17.71 -48.90
CA GLN A 187 -39.74 18.44 -49.04
C GLN A 187 -39.55 19.97 -49.10
N ASN A 188 -38.32 20.49 -49.22
CA ASN A 188 -38.00 21.92 -49.20
C ASN A 188 -38.46 22.65 -47.92
N ARG A 189 -38.55 21.93 -46.77
CA ARG A 189 -38.96 22.50 -45.46
C ARG A 189 -37.80 22.77 -44.52
N THR A 190 -36.64 22.13 -44.75
CA THR A 190 -35.45 22.24 -43.90
C THR A 190 -34.25 22.62 -44.76
N ALA A 191 -33.38 23.51 -44.27
CA ALA A 191 -32.17 23.90 -44.98
C ALA A 191 -31.13 22.76 -44.96
N LEU A 192 -30.31 22.64 -46.01
CA LEU A 192 -29.21 21.66 -46.06
C LEU A 192 -28.25 21.83 -44.88
N TYR A 193 -28.00 23.07 -44.45
CA TYR A 193 -27.17 23.39 -43.30
C TYR A 193 -27.65 22.68 -42.02
N ASP A 194 -28.96 22.67 -41.75
CA ASP A 194 -29.57 22.06 -40.58
C ASP A 194 -29.37 20.54 -40.59
N VAL A 195 -29.49 19.89 -41.76
CA VAL A 195 -29.26 18.47 -41.93
C VAL A 195 -27.80 18.11 -41.68
N LEU A 196 -26.86 18.88 -42.24
CA LEU A 196 -25.43 18.68 -42.07
C LEU A 196 -25.00 18.86 -40.59
N LYS A 197 -25.63 19.84 -39.89
CA LYS A 197 -25.37 20.06 -38.46
C LYS A 197 -25.88 18.91 -37.61
N ALA A 198 -27.09 18.41 -37.84
CA ALA A 198 -27.62 17.24 -37.15
C ALA A 198 -26.76 15.99 -37.41
N GLN A 199 -26.26 15.83 -38.65
CA GLN A 199 -25.35 14.72 -39.01
C GLN A 199 -24.01 14.84 -38.30
N SER A 200 -23.41 16.02 -38.23
CA SER A 200 -22.16 16.28 -37.52
C SER A 200 -22.31 15.99 -36.01
N GLN A 201 -23.38 16.44 -35.37
CA GLN A 201 -23.65 16.19 -33.96
C GLN A 201 -23.88 14.70 -33.69
N SER A 202 -24.60 14.00 -34.57
CA SER A 202 -24.77 12.55 -34.48
C SER A 202 -23.43 11.80 -34.57
N GLY A 203 -22.55 12.24 -35.48
CA GLY A 203 -21.17 11.68 -35.58
C GLY A 203 -20.35 11.91 -34.33
N GLN A 204 -20.46 13.11 -33.72
CA GLN A 204 -19.75 13.40 -32.45
C GLN A 204 -20.22 12.47 -31.32
N VAL A 205 -21.53 12.31 -31.14
CA VAL A 205 -22.05 11.42 -30.08
C VAL A 205 -21.70 9.95 -30.33
N GLN A 206 -21.65 9.55 -31.61
CA GLN A 206 -21.17 8.19 -31.95
C GLN A 206 -19.70 7.99 -31.53
N TYR A 207 -18.85 8.98 -31.74
CA TYR A 207 -17.48 8.98 -31.28
C TYR A 207 -17.41 8.93 -29.75
N ASP A 208 -18.23 9.73 -29.04
CA ASP A 208 -18.31 9.73 -27.58
C ASP A 208 -18.67 8.33 -27.03
N VAL A 209 -19.61 7.62 -27.65
CA VAL A 209 -19.99 6.24 -27.28
C VAL A 209 -18.82 5.29 -27.41
N LEU A 210 -18.06 5.33 -28.52
CA LEU A 210 -16.88 4.49 -28.73
C LEU A 210 -15.77 4.78 -27.71
N LEU A 211 -15.54 6.08 -27.41
CA LEU A 211 -14.58 6.51 -26.42
C LEU A 211 -14.94 6.02 -25.01
N LEU A 212 -16.23 6.11 -24.64
CA LEU A 212 -16.70 5.66 -23.33
C LEU A 212 -16.60 4.15 -23.17
N GLU A 213 -16.82 3.37 -24.22
CA GLU A 213 -16.60 1.93 -24.24
C GLU A 213 -15.11 1.56 -23.97
N GLU A 214 -14.19 2.28 -24.62
CA GLU A 214 -12.76 2.11 -24.42
C GLU A 214 -12.33 2.50 -22.99
N LEU A 215 -12.86 3.60 -22.47
CA LEU A 215 -12.61 4.05 -21.10
C LEU A 215 -13.14 3.04 -20.07
N GLU A 216 -14.31 2.43 -20.31
CA GLU A 216 -14.86 1.38 -19.43
C GLU A 216 -13.91 0.19 -19.35
N ARG A 217 -13.42 -0.31 -20.50
CA ARG A 217 -12.45 -1.42 -20.55
C ARG A 217 -11.16 -1.08 -19.83
N THR A 218 -10.67 0.14 -20.01
CA THR A 218 -9.45 0.62 -19.34
C THR A 218 -9.61 0.67 -17.82
N GLU A 219 -10.73 1.21 -17.33
CA GLU A 219 -10.98 1.33 -15.90
C GLU A 219 -11.23 -0.04 -15.24
N ILE A 220 -11.90 -0.96 -15.93
CA ILE A 220 -12.03 -2.35 -15.49
C ILE A 220 -10.65 -3.02 -15.39
N THR A 221 -9.77 -2.82 -16.36
CA THR A 221 -8.41 -3.36 -16.32
C THR A 221 -7.63 -2.79 -15.13
N ARG A 222 -7.79 -1.51 -14.82
CA ARG A 222 -7.18 -0.87 -13.66
C ARG A 222 -7.69 -1.45 -12.34
N LEU A 223 -8.99 -1.65 -12.19
CA LEU A 223 -9.58 -2.31 -11.03
C LEU A 223 -9.06 -3.74 -10.86
N ASN A 224 -8.92 -4.48 -11.96
CA ASN A 224 -8.35 -5.83 -11.93
C ASN A 224 -6.92 -5.86 -11.45
N ALA A 225 -6.09 -4.93 -11.91
CA ALA A 225 -4.70 -4.83 -11.46
C ALA A 225 -4.61 -4.57 -9.94
N LEU A 226 -5.58 -3.86 -9.36
CA LEU A 226 -5.62 -3.59 -7.93
C LEU A 226 -6.11 -4.78 -7.09
N MET A 227 -7.06 -5.58 -7.63
CA MET A 227 -7.80 -6.59 -6.87
C MET A 227 -7.72 -8.00 -7.42
N ASN A 228 -7.26 -8.16 -8.67
CA ASN A 228 -7.21 -9.43 -9.40
C ASN A 228 -8.58 -10.11 -9.63
N VAL A 229 -9.70 -9.36 -9.69
CA VAL A 229 -11.08 -9.88 -9.87
C VAL A 229 -11.97 -8.91 -10.67
N ILE A 230 -12.89 -9.45 -11.49
CA ILE A 230 -13.86 -8.68 -12.28
C ILE A 230 -15.29 -9.20 -12.10
N GLY A 231 -16.23 -8.26 -11.91
CA GLY A 231 -17.67 -8.49 -11.96
C GLY A 231 -18.44 -7.18 -12.24
N PRO A 232 -19.75 -7.25 -12.58
CA PRO A 232 -20.57 -6.04 -12.66
C PRO A 232 -20.67 -5.38 -11.28
N LEU A 233 -20.63 -4.04 -11.22
CA LEU A 233 -20.66 -3.26 -9.98
C LEU A 233 -22.07 -2.76 -9.69
N GLN A 234 -22.44 -2.68 -8.41
CA GLN A 234 -23.67 -2.04 -7.96
C GLN A 234 -23.48 -0.52 -7.98
N ASP A 235 -24.56 0.21 -8.33
CA ASP A 235 -24.55 1.67 -8.30
C ASP A 235 -24.97 2.15 -6.90
N GLU A 236 -24.00 2.64 -6.12
CA GLU A 236 -24.24 3.21 -4.79
C GLU A 236 -23.93 4.72 -4.82
N PRO A 237 -24.88 5.57 -4.41
CA PRO A 237 -24.63 7.01 -4.34
C PRO A 237 -23.60 7.31 -3.25
N PRO A 238 -22.69 8.28 -3.45
CA PRO A 238 -21.71 8.65 -2.44
C PRO A 238 -22.40 9.23 -1.20
N ALA A 239 -21.90 8.83 -0.02
CA ALA A 239 -22.43 9.31 1.24
C ALA A 239 -22.05 10.78 1.52
N PRO A 240 -22.84 11.54 2.28
CA PRO A 240 -22.55 12.95 2.56
C PRO A 240 -21.41 13.12 3.57
N LEU A 241 -20.56 14.11 3.38
CA LEU A 241 -19.54 14.54 4.34
C LEU A 241 -20.22 15.16 5.58
N VAL A 242 -19.83 14.71 6.79
CA VAL A 242 -20.43 15.18 8.07
C VAL A 242 -19.53 16.17 8.79
N HIS A 243 -18.20 16.09 8.63
CA HIS A 243 -17.24 16.86 9.38
C HIS A 243 -16.88 18.20 8.73
N GLY A 244 -16.70 19.23 9.56
CA GLY A 244 -16.18 20.53 9.13
C GLY A 244 -14.65 20.49 8.90
N LEU A 245 -14.13 21.48 8.17
CA LEU A 245 -12.71 21.55 7.83
C LEU A 245 -11.80 21.54 9.08
N HIS A 246 -12.21 22.22 10.16
CA HIS A 246 -11.43 22.30 11.40
C HIS A 246 -11.34 20.93 12.09
N ASP A 247 -12.45 20.19 12.15
CA ASP A 247 -12.49 18.85 12.75
C ASP A 247 -11.63 17.88 11.95
N ILE A 248 -11.63 18.01 10.63
CA ILE A 248 -10.84 17.17 9.72
C ILE A 248 -9.34 17.33 9.96
N TYR A 249 -8.85 18.53 10.27
CA TYR A 249 -7.45 18.74 10.64
C TYR A 249 -7.08 18.00 11.92
N ALA A 250 -7.88 18.16 12.99
CA ALA A 250 -7.63 17.49 14.26
C ALA A 250 -7.67 15.97 14.15
N LEU A 251 -8.60 15.44 13.35
CA LEU A 251 -8.69 14.00 13.06
C LEU A 251 -7.46 13.49 12.32
N ALA A 252 -6.94 14.24 11.33
CA ALA A 252 -5.75 13.85 10.59
C ALA A 252 -4.50 13.86 11.47
N GLU A 253 -4.32 14.83 12.36
CA GLU A 253 -3.17 14.88 13.26
C GLU A 253 -3.08 13.65 14.17
N THR A 254 -4.23 13.03 14.50
CA THR A 254 -4.30 11.86 15.39
C THR A 254 -4.30 10.52 14.65
N HIS A 255 -4.88 10.45 13.46
CA HIS A 255 -5.14 9.16 12.80
C HIS A 255 -4.28 8.92 11.56
N ARG A 256 -3.79 9.99 10.90
CA ARG A 256 -3.01 9.83 9.66
C ARG A 256 -1.74 9.04 9.91
N GLU A 257 -1.56 7.93 9.18
CA GLU A 257 -0.45 6.99 9.36
C GLU A 257 0.90 7.64 9.06
N GLU A 258 1.00 8.56 8.11
CA GLU A 258 2.26 9.26 7.80
C GLU A 258 2.72 10.16 8.95
N ILE A 259 1.80 10.82 9.67
CA ILE A 259 2.15 11.62 10.86
C ILE A 259 2.58 10.70 11.99
N ARG A 260 1.87 9.58 12.20
CA ARG A 260 2.22 8.57 13.20
C ARG A 260 3.56 7.89 12.87
N ALA A 261 3.82 7.58 11.59
CA ALA A 261 5.08 7.03 11.14
C ALA A 261 6.24 8.01 11.34
N ALA A 262 6.03 9.31 11.08
CA ALA A 262 7.04 10.34 11.36
C ALA A 262 7.30 10.46 12.87
N ALA A 263 6.28 10.39 13.73
CA ALA A 263 6.42 10.37 15.19
C ALA A 263 7.20 9.12 15.65
N ALA A 264 6.86 7.94 15.14
CA ALA A 264 7.63 6.70 15.38
C ALA A 264 9.08 6.85 14.90
N GLY A 265 9.31 7.49 13.74
CA GLY A 265 10.66 7.83 13.25
C GLY A 265 11.44 8.73 14.21
N ALA A 266 10.78 9.68 14.88
CA ALA A 266 11.42 10.48 15.91
C ALA A 266 11.77 9.66 17.17
N HIS A 267 10.93 8.69 17.55
CA HIS A 267 11.26 7.73 18.63
C HIS A 267 12.43 6.83 18.23
N LYS A 268 12.43 6.33 16.99
CA LYS A 268 13.55 5.54 16.45
C LYS A 268 14.86 6.31 16.53
N SER A 269 14.87 7.58 16.10
CA SER A 269 16.09 8.39 16.11
C SER A 269 16.62 8.64 17.53
N ARG A 270 15.75 8.73 18.55
CA ARG A 270 16.17 8.77 19.97
C ARG A 270 16.80 7.44 20.40
N ALA A 271 16.20 6.31 20.04
CA ALA A 271 16.77 4.99 20.31
C ALA A 271 18.11 4.77 19.59
N GLU A 272 18.27 5.28 18.37
CA GLU A 272 19.55 5.30 17.64
C GLU A 272 20.61 6.16 18.35
N ALA A 273 20.21 7.26 18.98
CA ALA A 273 21.11 8.06 19.80
C ALA A 273 21.58 7.28 21.07
N ASP A 274 20.69 6.49 21.68
CA ASP A 274 21.07 5.58 22.75
C ASP A 274 22.08 4.53 22.25
N VAL A 275 21.82 3.91 21.09
CA VAL A 275 22.77 2.96 20.47
C VAL A 275 24.12 3.63 20.22
N ALA A 276 24.12 4.86 19.71
CA ALA A 276 25.37 5.63 19.48
C ALA A 276 26.11 5.90 20.79
N HIS A 277 25.41 6.08 21.90
CA HIS A 277 26.03 6.16 23.23
C HIS A 277 26.70 4.84 23.63
N TYR A 278 26.00 3.71 23.52
CA TYR A 278 26.54 2.39 23.86
C TYR A 278 27.68 1.95 22.95
N GLN A 279 27.73 2.41 21.70
CA GLN A 279 28.85 2.16 20.77
C GLN A 279 30.17 2.84 21.19
N ASN A 280 30.09 3.80 22.12
CA ASN A 280 31.26 4.45 22.70
C ASN A 280 31.74 3.76 24.00
N LEU A 281 31.10 2.67 24.40
CA LEU A 281 31.49 1.86 25.56
C LEU A 281 32.29 0.65 25.13
N PRO A 282 33.14 0.07 26.04
CA PRO A 282 33.95 -1.08 25.72
C PRO A 282 33.11 -2.33 25.46
N GLU A 283 33.59 -3.20 24.58
CA GLU A 283 33.07 -4.56 24.40
C GLU A 283 34.06 -5.54 25.01
N PHE A 284 33.56 -6.63 25.57
CA PHE A 284 34.35 -7.66 26.19
C PHE A 284 34.43 -8.88 25.27
N MET A 285 35.56 -9.59 25.34
CA MET A 285 35.76 -10.83 24.63
C MET A 285 36.31 -11.87 25.62
N VAL A 286 35.72 -13.06 25.60
CA VAL A 286 36.20 -14.21 26.31
C VAL A 286 36.56 -15.29 25.29
N GLY A 287 37.74 -15.86 25.42
CA GLY A 287 38.21 -16.91 24.52
C GLY A 287 38.82 -18.08 25.25
N PHE A 288 38.74 -19.22 24.61
CA PHE A 288 39.47 -20.45 25.01
C PHE A 288 40.43 -20.80 23.90
N LYS A 289 41.70 -21.00 24.26
CA LYS A 289 42.81 -21.27 23.36
C LYS A 289 43.37 -22.66 23.62
N TYR A 290 43.58 -23.40 22.55
CA TYR A 290 44.28 -24.68 22.56
C TYR A 290 45.48 -24.60 21.64
N GLU A 291 46.65 -25.05 22.14
CA GLU A 291 47.90 -25.12 21.38
C GLU A 291 48.44 -26.54 21.42
N TYR A 292 48.79 -27.06 20.25
CA TYR A 292 49.43 -28.36 20.08
C TYR A 292 50.88 -28.15 19.68
N TYR A 293 51.78 -28.73 20.47
CA TYR A 293 53.21 -28.77 20.23
C TYR A 293 53.63 -30.20 19.87
N ALA A 294 54.26 -30.37 18.70
CA ALA A 294 54.79 -31.65 18.28
C ALA A 294 56.00 -32.04 19.14
N PRO A 295 56.21 -33.33 19.42
CA PRO A 295 57.37 -33.78 20.23
C PRO A 295 58.67 -33.48 19.51
N ASP A 296 59.69 -33.08 20.29
CA ASP A 296 61.06 -32.81 19.81
C ASP A 296 61.83 -34.04 19.44
N LYS A 297 61.49 -35.17 20.02
CA LYS A 297 62.13 -36.49 19.83
C LYS A 297 61.06 -37.54 19.57
N PRO A 298 61.36 -38.63 18.84
CA PRO A 298 60.40 -39.70 18.56
C PRO A 298 59.76 -40.32 19.81
N ASP A 299 60.48 -40.37 20.93
CA ASP A 299 60.04 -40.96 22.21
C ASP A 299 59.42 -39.89 23.17
N ALA A 300 59.38 -38.65 22.83
CA ALA A 300 58.83 -37.60 23.67
C ALA A 300 57.30 -37.47 23.47
N SER A 301 56.59 -37.17 24.54
CA SER A 301 55.16 -36.91 24.49
C SER A 301 54.87 -35.52 23.87
N ALA A 302 53.81 -35.41 23.11
CA ALA A 302 53.29 -34.12 22.65
C ALA A 302 52.85 -33.28 23.86
N ASN A 303 53.15 -31.98 23.82
CA ASN A 303 52.69 -31.05 24.85
C ASN A 303 51.49 -30.27 24.34
N ASN A 304 50.42 -30.28 25.11
CA ASN A 304 49.23 -29.52 24.86
C ASN A 304 49.14 -28.37 25.88
N MET A 305 48.86 -27.17 25.39
CA MET A 305 48.64 -26.00 26.24
C MET A 305 47.22 -25.49 26.09
N TYR A 306 46.61 -25.15 27.20
CA TYR A 306 45.27 -24.57 27.26
C TYR A 306 45.38 -23.20 27.90
N GLY A 307 44.66 -22.23 27.33
CA GLY A 307 44.63 -20.84 27.82
C GLY A 307 43.21 -20.26 27.81
N ILE A 308 42.96 -19.37 28.74
CA ILE A 308 41.77 -18.51 28.73
C ILE A 308 42.24 -17.11 28.35
N GLN A 309 41.54 -16.52 27.39
CA GLN A 309 41.81 -15.17 26.90
C GLN A 309 40.70 -14.25 27.33
N PHE A 310 41.06 -13.07 27.84
CA PHE A 310 40.16 -11.96 28.06
C PHE A 310 40.63 -10.80 27.19
N GLY A 311 39.68 -10.17 26.49
CA GLY A 311 39.91 -9.00 25.69
C GLY A 311 38.88 -7.90 25.97
N MET A 312 39.23 -6.67 25.72
CA MET A 312 38.35 -5.52 25.84
C MET A 312 38.69 -4.51 24.77
N THR A 313 37.66 -3.98 24.08
CA THR A 313 37.86 -2.84 23.15
C THR A 313 37.97 -1.54 23.93
N LEU A 314 38.95 -0.70 23.58
CA LEU A 314 39.15 0.62 24.21
C LEU A 314 38.73 1.73 23.25
N PRO A 315 37.66 2.47 23.55
CA PRO A 315 37.15 3.56 22.68
C PRO A 315 37.96 4.86 22.87
N ILE A 316 39.24 4.82 22.51
CA ILE A 316 40.19 5.93 22.72
C ILE A 316 40.09 7.08 21.72
N TRP A 317 39.34 6.91 20.64
CA TRP A 317 39.20 7.91 19.58
C TRP A 317 38.11 8.93 19.92
N TRP A 318 38.47 9.95 20.70
CA TRP A 318 37.53 10.93 21.26
C TRP A 318 36.78 11.74 20.19
N GLU A 319 37.44 12.14 19.12
CA GLU A 319 36.82 12.87 18.01
C GLU A 319 35.77 12.01 17.29
N LYS A 320 36.09 10.75 17.00
CA LYS A 320 35.14 9.78 16.43
C LYS A 320 33.91 9.61 17.34
N ASN A 321 34.12 9.47 18.63
CA ASN A 321 33.06 9.26 19.60
C ASN A 321 32.20 10.51 19.78
N SER A 322 32.80 11.72 19.76
CA SER A 322 32.09 12.98 19.76
C SER A 322 31.28 13.17 18.49
N GLY A 323 31.90 12.95 17.30
CA GLY A 323 31.21 13.03 16.02
C GLY A 323 30.00 12.11 15.92
N ARG A 324 30.09 10.88 16.45
CA ARG A 324 28.95 9.94 16.49
C ARG A 324 27.78 10.49 17.33
N ARG A 325 28.06 11.09 18.50
CA ARG A 325 27.02 11.67 19.35
C ARG A 325 26.37 12.89 18.72
N GLU A 326 27.17 13.77 18.12
CA GLU A 326 26.65 14.97 17.46
C GLU A 326 25.82 14.60 16.20
N ALA A 327 26.25 13.60 15.44
CA ALA A 327 25.49 13.08 14.31
C ALA A 327 24.13 12.48 14.75
N ALA A 328 24.12 11.73 15.85
CA ALA A 328 22.89 11.18 16.41
C ALA A 328 21.95 12.28 16.95
N ARG A 329 22.49 13.32 17.59
CA ARG A 329 21.72 14.49 18.04
C ARG A 329 21.09 15.22 16.86
N ALA A 330 21.87 15.53 15.82
CA ALA A 330 21.36 16.15 14.60
C ALA A 330 20.30 15.26 13.90
N GLY A 331 20.47 13.94 13.95
CA GLY A 331 19.46 12.97 13.49
C GLY A 331 18.15 13.10 14.24
N THR A 332 18.19 13.26 15.56
CA THR A 332 17.00 13.44 16.40
C THR A 332 16.28 14.77 16.11
N GLU A 333 17.05 15.86 15.94
CA GLU A 333 16.48 17.16 15.56
C GLU A 333 15.82 17.11 14.17
N LYS A 334 16.48 16.46 13.20
CA LYS A 334 15.91 16.23 11.87
C LYS A 334 14.59 15.46 11.95
N ALA A 335 14.57 14.35 12.69
CA ALA A 335 13.38 13.51 12.81
C ALA A 335 12.21 14.29 13.48
N ALA A 336 12.48 15.10 14.50
CA ALA A 336 11.48 15.96 15.11
C ALA A 336 10.92 17.02 14.13
N ALA A 337 11.78 17.61 13.30
CA ALA A 337 11.34 18.56 12.27
C ALA A 337 10.47 17.90 11.19
N LEU A 338 10.76 16.66 10.82
CA LEU A 338 9.98 15.90 9.82
C LEU A 338 8.54 15.64 10.27
N VAL A 339 8.26 15.54 11.57
CA VAL A 339 6.88 15.45 12.08
C VAL A 339 6.08 16.70 11.68
N ASN A 340 6.64 17.89 11.89
CA ASN A 340 5.98 19.14 11.52
C ASN A 340 5.80 19.27 9.99
N VAL A 341 6.75 18.76 9.20
CA VAL A 341 6.61 18.71 7.75
C VAL A 341 5.39 17.86 7.36
N GLN A 342 5.23 16.67 7.95
CA GLN A 342 4.09 15.81 7.66
C GLN A 342 2.74 16.41 8.09
N ILE A 343 2.70 17.14 9.20
CA ILE A 343 1.49 17.87 9.64
C ILE A 343 1.14 18.96 8.62
N ASN A 344 2.12 19.77 8.21
CA ASN A 344 1.89 20.85 7.26
C ASN A 344 1.45 20.33 5.88
N GLU A 345 2.06 19.25 5.39
CA GLU A 345 1.67 18.57 4.15
C GLU A 345 0.24 18.03 4.26
N ALA A 346 -0.11 17.40 5.38
CA ALA A 346 -1.47 16.91 5.64
C ALA A 346 -2.48 18.06 5.57
N HIS A 347 -2.21 19.18 6.25
CA HIS A 347 -3.08 20.35 6.24
C HIS A 347 -3.26 20.95 4.83
N ALA A 348 -2.19 21.01 4.05
CA ALA A 348 -2.26 21.48 2.66
C ALA A 348 -3.13 20.58 1.78
N LEU A 349 -2.90 19.26 1.84
CA LEU A 349 -3.67 18.25 1.08
C LEU A 349 -5.14 18.21 1.50
N ILE A 350 -5.43 18.29 2.81
CA ILE A 350 -6.80 18.35 3.33
C ILE A 350 -7.51 19.59 2.77
N ARG A 351 -6.88 20.77 2.85
CA ARG A 351 -7.49 22.01 2.36
C ARG A 351 -7.80 21.94 0.87
N GLU A 352 -6.84 21.50 0.07
CA GLU A 352 -7.03 21.34 -1.37
C GLU A 352 -8.18 20.38 -1.69
N THR A 353 -8.15 19.17 -1.09
CA THR A 353 -9.14 18.12 -1.37
C THR A 353 -10.53 18.51 -0.86
N TYR A 354 -10.62 19.16 0.30
CA TYR A 354 -11.87 19.67 0.87
C TYR A 354 -12.53 20.71 -0.05
N PHE A 355 -11.77 21.66 -0.58
CA PHE A 355 -12.34 22.64 -1.51
C PHE A 355 -12.76 22.02 -2.83
N ARG A 356 -12.03 21.04 -3.35
CA ARG A 356 -12.44 20.26 -4.54
C ARG A 356 -13.74 19.50 -4.28
N LEU A 357 -13.86 18.85 -3.11
CA LEU A 357 -15.07 18.16 -2.68
C LEU A 357 -16.27 19.12 -2.59
N LYS A 358 -16.09 20.26 -1.93
CA LYS A 358 -17.15 21.27 -1.81
C LYS A 358 -17.53 21.90 -3.14
N ASN A 359 -16.59 22.05 -4.08
CA ASN A 359 -16.90 22.50 -5.42
C ASN A 359 -17.73 21.46 -6.18
N ALA A 360 -17.35 20.17 -6.11
CA ALA A 360 -18.13 19.10 -6.74
C ALA A 360 -19.57 19.03 -6.17
N GLU A 361 -19.73 19.20 -4.85
CA GLU A 361 -21.05 19.27 -4.19
C GLU A 361 -21.90 20.44 -4.73
N ARG A 362 -21.30 21.64 -4.85
CA ARG A 362 -21.98 22.83 -5.41
C ARG A 362 -22.38 22.62 -6.86
N LEU A 363 -21.49 22.07 -7.69
CA LEU A 363 -21.78 21.78 -9.09
C LEU A 363 -22.90 20.74 -9.22
N MET A 364 -22.87 19.69 -8.42
CA MET A 364 -23.91 18.67 -8.38
C MET A 364 -25.29 19.30 -8.07
N THR A 365 -25.33 20.17 -7.04
CA THR A 365 -26.55 20.89 -6.66
C THR A 365 -27.03 21.85 -7.78
N LEU A 366 -26.11 22.62 -8.37
CA LEU A 366 -26.39 23.53 -9.46
C LEU A 366 -26.97 22.82 -10.68
N TYR A 367 -26.33 21.75 -11.14
CA TYR A 367 -26.81 20.99 -12.30
C TYR A 367 -28.13 20.28 -12.01
N ARG A 368 -28.27 19.62 -10.85
CA ARG A 368 -29.47 18.88 -10.50
C ARG A 368 -30.70 19.78 -10.29
N ASP A 369 -30.54 20.89 -9.56
CA ASP A 369 -31.65 21.64 -9.02
C ASP A 369 -32.01 22.88 -9.90
N GLN A 370 -31.10 23.35 -10.76
CA GLN A 370 -31.29 24.54 -11.54
C GLN A 370 -31.11 24.32 -13.05
N LEU A 371 -29.91 23.92 -13.49
CA LEU A 371 -29.56 23.91 -14.91
C LEU A 371 -30.28 22.81 -15.70
N LEU A 372 -30.30 21.59 -15.19
CA LEU A 372 -30.93 20.46 -15.86
C LEU A 372 -32.47 20.60 -15.98
N PRO A 373 -33.22 21.04 -14.95
CA PRO A 373 -34.64 21.33 -15.11
C PRO A 373 -34.95 22.43 -16.13
N GLN A 374 -34.10 23.48 -16.21
CA GLN A 374 -34.27 24.56 -17.21
C GLN A 374 -33.97 24.03 -18.61
N ALA A 375 -32.88 23.30 -18.81
CA ALA A 375 -32.53 22.71 -20.09
C ALA A 375 -33.61 21.69 -20.56
N THR A 376 -34.17 20.90 -19.62
CA THR A 376 -35.27 19.98 -19.95
C THR A 376 -36.51 20.71 -20.47
N LYS A 377 -36.90 21.83 -19.85
CA LYS A 377 -38.02 22.66 -20.33
C LYS A 377 -37.70 23.29 -21.68
N ALA A 378 -36.46 23.80 -21.85
CA ALA A 378 -36.04 24.39 -23.13
C ALA A 378 -36.07 23.34 -24.25
N MET A 379 -35.60 22.14 -24.00
CA MET A 379 -35.59 21.02 -24.95
C MET A 379 -37.04 20.61 -25.36
N GLN A 380 -37.95 20.48 -24.38
CA GLN A 380 -39.36 20.19 -24.64
C GLN A 380 -40.02 21.30 -25.48
N THR A 381 -39.70 22.55 -25.18
CA THR A 381 -40.23 23.70 -25.97
C THR A 381 -39.68 23.69 -27.40
N ALA A 382 -38.38 23.45 -27.58
CA ALA A 382 -37.76 23.36 -28.90
C ALA A 382 -38.32 22.19 -29.72
N GLU A 383 -38.62 21.04 -29.07
CA GLU A 383 -39.28 19.92 -29.72
C GLU A 383 -40.67 20.27 -30.24
N ILE A 384 -41.50 20.94 -29.42
CA ILE A 384 -42.84 21.40 -29.81
C ILE A 384 -42.76 22.37 -30.99
N TRP A 385 -41.92 23.40 -30.90
CA TRP A 385 -41.74 24.40 -31.95
C TRP A 385 -41.26 23.82 -33.28
N ASN A 386 -40.32 22.86 -33.21
CA ASN A 386 -39.85 22.15 -34.41
C ASN A 386 -40.99 21.34 -35.06
N ARG A 387 -41.84 20.67 -34.24
CA ARG A 387 -42.99 19.89 -34.69
C ARG A 387 -44.08 20.79 -35.35
N GLU A 388 -44.28 21.98 -34.80
CA GLU A 388 -45.24 22.96 -35.30
C GLU A 388 -44.71 23.83 -36.46
N GLY A 389 -43.44 23.66 -36.84
CA GLY A 389 -42.78 24.43 -37.88
C GLY A 389 -42.46 25.88 -37.49
N GLN A 390 -42.47 26.19 -36.19
CA GLN A 390 -42.16 27.51 -35.64
C GLN A 390 -40.69 27.70 -35.31
N GLY A 391 -39.92 26.62 -35.16
CA GLY A 391 -38.48 26.60 -34.85
C GLY A 391 -37.66 25.88 -35.90
N SER A 392 -36.37 26.21 -36.00
CA SER A 392 -35.43 25.49 -36.88
C SER A 392 -34.99 24.15 -36.27
N LEU A 393 -34.59 23.21 -37.12
CA LEU A 393 -33.98 21.96 -36.67
C LEU A 393 -32.67 22.24 -35.94
N THR A 394 -31.92 23.25 -36.36
CA THR A 394 -30.68 23.70 -35.73
C THR A 394 -30.91 24.13 -34.28
N ASP A 395 -31.93 24.94 -33.96
CA ASP A 395 -32.25 25.39 -32.61
C ASP A 395 -32.57 24.21 -31.70
N PHE A 396 -33.27 23.19 -32.24
CA PHE A 396 -33.54 21.96 -31.49
C PHE A 396 -32.25 21.14 -31.18
N VAL A 397 -31.40 20.93 -32.19
CA VAL A 397 -30.13 20.21 -32.05
C VAL A 397 -29.20 20.92 -31.05
N GLU A 398 -29.14 22.26 -31.07
CA GLU A 398 -28.35 23.05 -30.11
C GLU A 398 -28.89 22.91 -28.68
N THR A 399 -30.19 23.02 -28.51
CA THR A 399 -30.84 22.89 -27.19
C THR A 399 -30.67 21.48 -26.63
N GLU A 400 -30.75 20.46 -27.47
CA GLU A 400 -30.53 19.07 -27.14
C GLU A 400 -29.06 18.83 -26.71
N ALA A 401 -28.10 19.41 -27.42
CA ALA A 401 -26.68 19.32 -27.06
C ALA A 401 -26.39 19.96 -25.68
N VAL A 402 -27.04 21.09 -25.34
CA VAL A 402 -26.94 21.70 -24.00
C VAL A 402 -27.50 20.78 -22.92
N TRP A 403 -28.67 20.18 -23.16
CA TRP A 403 -29.31 19.26 -22.24
C TRP A 403 -28.45 18.01 -22.02
N TYR A 404 -27.90 17.43 -23.09
CA TYR A 404 -26.95 16.32 -23.05
C TYR A 404 -25.73 16.65 -22.22
N ASN A 405 -25.09 17.80 -22.48
CA ASN A 405 -23.90 18.23 -21.74
C ASN A 405 -24.18 18.44 -20.24
N PHE A 406 -25.37 18.94 -19.87
CA PHE A 406 -25.71 19.13 -18.46
C PHE A 406 -25.96 17.79 -17.74
N GLN A 407 -26.48 16.77 -18.42
CA GLN A 407 -26.57 15.41 -17.86
C GLN A 407 -25.17 14.81 -17.60
N LEU A 408 -24.26 14.91 -18.57
CA LEU A 408 -22.89 14.47 -18.43
C LEU A 408 -22.18 15.22 -17.29
N ALA A 409 -22.36 16.53 -17.19
CA ALA A 409 -21.77 17.35 -16.14
C ALA A 409 -22.29 16.99 -14.73
N LEU A 410 -23.58 16.64 -14.60
CA LEU A 410 -24.15 16.15 -13.35
C LEU A 410 -23.58 14.79 -12.99
N ALA A 411 -23.51 13.86 -13.94
CA ALA A 411 -22.91 12.53 -13.71
C ALA A 411 -21.43 12.66 -13.29
N ARG A 412 -20.67 13.53 -13.97
CA ARG A 412 -19.27 13.83 -13.63
C ARG A 412 -19.13 14.41 -12.23
N SER A 413 -19.97 15.40 -11.87
CA SER A 413 -19.93 16.04 -10.56
C SER A 413 -20.21 15.05 -9.42
N ARG A 414 -21.10 14.07 -9.63
CA ARG A 414 -21.37 12.98 -8.68
C ARG A 414 -20.13 12.09 -8.47
N ALA A 415 -19.51 11.68 -9.56
CA ALA A 415 -18.31 10.84 -9.48
C ALA A 415 -17.15 11.59 -8.83
N ASP A 416 -16.94 12.86 -9.18
CA ASP A 416 -15.90 13.70 -8.60
C ASP A 416 -16.11 13.91 -7.10
N TYR A 417 -17.38 14.10 -6.65
CA TYR A 417 -17.69 14.14 -5.23
C TYR A 417 -17.27 12.85 -4.51
N GLY A 418 -17.64 11.68 -5.04
CA GLY A 418 -17.27 10.39 -4.46
C GLY A 418 -15.75 10.17 -4.42
N LYS A 419 -15.04 10.53 -5.50
CA LYS A 419 -13.57 10.44 -5.58
C LYS A 419 -12.88 11.36 -4.58
N TYR A 420 -13.30 12.64 -4.48
CA TYR A 420 -12.71 13.58 -3.53
C TYR A 420 -13.03 13.20 -2.08
N LEU A 421 -14.21 12.64 -1.82
CA LEU A 421 -14.56 12.12 -0.50
C LEU A 421 -13.64 10.94 -0.13
N ALA A 422 -13.47 9.96 -1.01
CA ALA A 422 -12.57 8.83 -0.80
C ALA A 422 -11.13 9.30 -0.55
N ARG A 423 -10.66 10.28 -1.33
CA ARG A 423 -9.33 10.86 -1.17
C ARG A 423 -9.18 11.61 0.16
N LEU A 424 -10.19 12.38 0.56
CA LEU A 424 -10.16 13.10 1.83
C LEU A 424 -10.12 12.14 3.02
N GLU A 425 -10.94 11.09 3.01
CA GLU A 425 -10.91 10.02 4.02
C GLU A 425 -9.55 9.32 4.05
N GLY A 426 -8.95 9.07 2.88
CA GLY A 426 -7.59 8.54 2.78
C GLY A 426 -6.52 9.44 3.40
N ILE A 427 -6.61 10.75 3.19
CA ILE A 427 -5.69 11.73 3.79
C ILE A 427 -5.84 11.79 5.31
N VAL A 428 -7.06 11.67 5.82
CA VAL A 428 -7.36 11.76 7.27
C VAL A 428 -7.08 10.45 8.01
N GLY A 429 -7.18 9.30 7.32
CA GLY A 429 -6.98 7.97 7.91
C GLY A 429 -8.23 7.34 8.52
N ILE A 430 -9.39 8.03 8.48
CA ILE A 430 -10.67 7.50 8.97
C ILE A 430 -11.83 7.89 8.06
N SER A 431 -12.97 7.20 8.20
CA SER A 431 -14.20 7.56 7.49
C SER A 431 -14.80 8.86 8.03
N LEU A 432 -15.24 9.72 7.10
CA LEU A 432 -15.85 11.03 7.38
C LEU A 432 -17.37 11.05 7.11
N THR A 433 -17.97 9.88 6.86
CA THR A 433 -19.39 9.72 6.55
C THR A 433 -20.16 9.11 7.74
N ARG A 434 -21.48 9.35 7.83
CA ARG A 434 -22.33 8.81 8.93
C ARG A 434 -22.47 7.28 8.94
N LYS A 435 -22.25 6.61 7.81
CA LYS A 435 -22.14 5.16 7.77
C LYS A 435 -20.66 4.83 7.85
N PRO A 436 -20.16 4.20 8.91
CA PRO A 436 -18.83 3.66 8.90
C PRO A 436 -18.81 2.55 7.82
N GLU A 437 -18.36 2.87 6.63
CA GLU A 437 -17.77 1.87 5.78
C GLU A 437 -16.64 1.30 6.62
N ILE A 438 -16.59 0.00 6.76
CA ILE A 438 -15.70 -0.72 7.65
C ILE A 438 -14.31 -0.11 7.54
N ALA A 439 -13.89 0.62 8.59
CA ALA A 439 -12.47 0.74 8.84
C ALA A 439 -11.98 -0.71 8.96
N MET A 440 -11.16 -1.16 8.02
CA MET A 440 -10.48 -2.45 8.12
C MET A 440 -9.55 -2.36 9.33
N GLN A 441 -10.09 -2.64 10.51
CA GLN A 441 -9.24 -2.89 11.66
C GLN A 441 -8.50 -4.19 11.36
N PRO A 442 -7.17 -4.18 11.33
CA PRO A 442 -6.43 -5.42 11.37
C PRO A 442 -6.91 -6.17 12.60
N SER A 443 -7.40 -7.39 12.41
CA SER A 443 -7.88 -8.25 13.48
C SER A 443 -6.84 -8.30 14.59
N GLN A 444 -7.20 -7.86 15.79
CA GLN A 444 -6.38 -7.93 17.01
C GLN A 444 -6.17 -9.37 17.50
N THR A 445 -6.37 -10.38 16.65
CA THR A 445 -6.35 -11.80 16.98
C THR A 445 -5.09 -12.53 16.47
N GLU A 446 -3.93 -11.88 16.43
CA GLU A 446 -2.67 -12.62 16.29
C GLU A 446 -1.61 -12.07 17.27
N THR A 447 -1.98 -11.96 18.56
CA THR A 447 -1.01 -11.89 19.64
C THR A 447 -1.23 -13.11 20.51
N GLU A 448 -0.57 -14.21 20.15
CA GLU A 448 -0.05 -15.18 21.12
C GLU A 448 1.14 -15.92 20.49
N PRO A 449 2.14 -16.30 21.34
CA PRO A 449 3.58 -16.24 21.10
C PRO A 449 4.15 -17.33 20.21
#